data_d2eb71f6a961215d8a065ca17b09aaf0
#
_entry.id   d2eb71f6a961215d8a065ca17b09aaf0
#
_cell.length_a   1.000
_cell.length_b   1.000
_cell.length_c   1.000
_cell.angle_alpha   90.00
_cell.angle_beta   90.00
_cell.angle_gamma   90.00
#
_symmetry.space_group_name_H-M   'P 1'
#
loop_
_entity.id
_entity.type
_entity.pdbx_description
1 polymer ?
#
loop_
_entity_poly.entity_id
_entity_poly.type
_entity_poly.pdbx_seq_one_letter_code
_entity_poly.pdbx_strand_id
1 'polypeptide(L)'
;AIITFFFSETTEKKVISKIQQQMTSELKLGDVNFSLYEKFPFASVKITDLLAFEKEGFDDDTLFYAKTTYVELSVFDIILNTIDIKKLVVSDAEINIKYDAENNPNFSIFKTSEENKNQLTLNKILLQNTSVKCQTNNVALDWRVSKALLILKENNLSINAKLFSEQLEADKQDYMHKKNVQLHTMFSFKKDSIFIQPGSIIHVEEVEVELSGGVFYGNTLDLNFSCKTQELATLIKHTPEHLKTIYDSSFQVNGELSCNGNVNGLISKTSNLAINMNFHIENGNFTLKNHPFMLKNASFEGSITNGENRNFITTKIEISQFDSKTRNGSINGDFTIKDLDNYYLNANLSSSWDLAEINHYFEDSPFLNLQGELRANTQYSGYISFDNKFTNYFINSQHSSNATFKNTTFKYKKFPLGFNFQIANCKFKNNI
;
A
#
# COMPACT_ATOMS: atom_id res chain seq x y z
N ALA A 1 -46.71 -8.96 -26.70
CA ALA A 1 -47.30 -7.69 -26.24
C ALA A 1 -48.31 -7.90 -25.09
N ILE A 2 -49.30 -8.80 -25.23
CA ILE A 2 -50.34 -9.03 -24.21
C ILE A 2 -49.73 -9.61 -22.91
N ILE A 3 -48.85 -10.58 -23.02
CA ILE A 3 -48.15 -11.17 -21.87
C ILE A 3 -47.30 -10.12 -21.10
N THR A 4 -46.63 -9.23 -21.84
CA THR A 4 -45.82 -8.16 -21.25
C THR A 4 -46.67 -7.20 -20.42
N PHE A 5 -47.88 -6.87 -20.90
CA PHE A 5 -48.77 -5.93 -20.22
C PHE A 5 -49.36 -6.49 -18.91
N PHE A 6 -49.77 -7.77 -18.90
CA PHE A 6 -50.32 -8.37 -17.67
C PHE A 6 -49.31 -8.65 -16.57
N PHE A 7 -48.05 -8.86 -16.93
CA PHE A 7 -46.99 -9.13 -15.94
C PHE A 7 -46.25 -7.85 -15.47
N SER A 8 -46.31 -6.73 -16.23
CA SER A 8 -45.53 -5.55 -15.95
C SER A 8 -45.91 -4.89 -14.58
N GLU A 9 -47.17 -4.46 -14.44
CA GLU A 9 -47.60 -3.72 -13.26
C GLU A 9 -47.54 -4.56 -11.97
N THR A 10 -47.86 -5.84 -12.05
CA THR A 10 -47.78 -6.76 -10.91
C THR A 10 -46.30 -7.02 -10.51
N THR A 11 -45.40 -7.18 -11.47
CA THR A 11 -43.98 -7.44 -11.21
C THR A 11 -43.28 -6.21 -10.66
N GLU A 12 -43.53 -5.03 -11.24
CA GLU A 12 -43.04 -3.74 -10.74
C GLU A 12 -43.41 -3.52 -9.28
N LYS A 13 -44.71 -3.61 -8.95
CA LYS A 13 -45.22 -3.45 -7.57
C LYS A 13 -44.57 -4.45 -6.60
N LYS A 14 -44.43 -5.70 -7.01
CA LYS A 14 -43.79 -6.75 -6.18
C LYS A 14 -42.32 -6.47 -5.92
N VAL A 15 -41.55 -6.07 -6.96
CA VAL A 15 -40.13 -5.75 -6.82
C VAL A 15 -39.96 -4.57 -5.87
N ILE A 16 -40.71 -3.48 -6.07
CA ILE A 16 -40.67 -2.29 -5.22
C ILE A 16 -41.05 -2.66 -3.78
N SER A 17 -42.15 -3.39 -3.59
CA SER A 17 -42.60 -3.83 -2.27
C SER A 17 -41.54 -4.67 -1.55
N LYS A 18 -40.88 -5.60 -2.25
CA LYS A 18 -39.80 -6.41 -1.68
C LYS A 18 -38.60 -5.55 -1.26
N ILE A 19 -38.20 -4.57 -2.06
CA ILE A 19 -37.09 -3.66 -1.72
C ILE A 19 -37.47 -2.84 -0.50
N GLN A 20 -38.63 -2.19 -0.49
CA GLN A 20 -39.11 -1.36 0.64
C GLN A 20 -39.27 -2.14 1.94
N GLN A 21 -39.70 -3.41 1.86
CA GLN A 21 -39.83 -4.28 3.03
C GLN A 21 -38.52 -4.57 3.74
N GLN A 22 -37.39 -4.50 3.00
CA GLN A 22 -36.04 -4.72 3.55
C GLN A 22 -35.44 -3.45 4.18
N MET A 23 -36.07 -2.30 3.99
CA MET A 23 -35.55 -1.02 4.44
C MET A 23 -36.35 -0.45 5.61
N THR A 24 -35.66 0.29 6.46
CA THR A 24 -36.27 1.07 7.57
C THR A 24 -36.56 2.51 7.16
N SER A 25 -35.87 3.01 6.10
CA SER A 25 -36.08 4.35 5.55
C SER A 25 -36.92 4.31 4.27
N GLU A 26 -37.55 5.43 3.94
CA GLU A 26 -38.33 5.62 2.72
C GLU A 26 -37.41 5.70 1.49
N LEU A 27 -37.82 5.07 0.38
CA LEU A 27 -37.22 5.22 -0.92
C LEU A 27 -38.05 6.15 -1.79
N LYS A 28 -37.42 7.13 -2.41
CA LYS A 28 -38.04 7.89 -3.49
C LYS A 28 -37.60 7.29 -4.84
N LEU A 29 -38.57 7.08 -5.71
CA LEU A 29 -38.38 6.46 -7.03
C LEU A 29 -38.97 7.39 -8.07
N GLY A 30 -38.25 7.53 -9.19
CA GLY A 30 -38.84 8.11 -10.40
C GLY A 30 -39.67 7.07 -11.18
N ASP A 31 -39.48 6.99 -12.48
CA ASP A 31 -40.20 6.04 -13.32
C ASP A 31 -39.74 4.60 -13.07
N VAL A 32 -40.71 3.69 -13.07
CA VAL A 32 -40.48 2.25 -12.93
C VAL A 32 -41.06 1.56 -14.17
N ASN A 33 -40.22 0.81 -14.89
CA ASN A 33 -40.60 0.17 -16.15
C ASN A 33 -40.12 -1.27 -16.20
N PHE A 34 -41.02 -2.19 -16.51
CA PHE A 34 -40.69 -3.59 -16.73
C PHE A 34 -40.39 -3.89 -18.19
N SER A 35 -39.37 -4.71 -18.46
CA SER A 35 -38.99 -5.15 -19.80
C SER A 35 -38.54 -6.61 -19.83
N LEU A 36 -39.04 -7.38 -20.79
CA LEU A 36 -38.57 -8.75 -21.08
C LEU A 36 -37.38 -8.77 -22.05
N TYR A 37 -37.10 -7.68 -22.74
CA TYR A 37 -36.18 -7.65 -23.87
C TYR A 37 -34.90 -6.84 -23.60
N GLU A 38 -34.97 -5.82 -22.78
CA GLU A 38 -33.87 -4.84 -22.57
C GLU A 38 -32.61 -5.48 -21.99
N LYS A 39 -32.77 -6.51 -21.16
CA LYS A 39 -31.68 -7.28 -20.56
C LYS A 39 -31.73 -8.77 -20.87
N PHE A 40 -32.27 -9.13 -22.07
CA PHE A 40 -32.36 -10.54 -22.45
C PHE A 40 -31.03 -11.31 -22.25
N PRO A 41 -31.05 -12.56 -21.73
CA PRO A 41 -32.20 -13.46 -21.49
C PRO A 41 -32.93 -13.25 -20.13
N PHE A 42 -32.62 -12.19 -19.39
CA PHE A 42 -33.30 -11.85 -18.14
C PHE A 42 -34.42 -10.82 -18.40
N ALA A 43 -35.46 -10.93 -17.62
CA ALA A 43 -36.42 -9.83 -17.47
C ALA A 43 -35.79 -8.75 -16.58
N SER A 44 -36.19 -7.51 -16.76
CA SER A 44 -35.67 -6.41 -15.93
C SER A 44 -36.76 -5.44 -15.50
N VAL A 45 -36.60 -4.91 -14.28
CA VAL A 45 -37.30 -3.72 -13.83
C VAL A 45 -36.29 -2.58 -13.81
N LYS A 46 -36.51 -1.58 -14.64
CA LYS A 46 -35.73 -0.35 -14.68
C LYS A 46 -36.35 0.67 -13.75
N ILE A 47 -35.56 1.21 -12.85
CA ILE A 47 -35.94 2.26 -11.92
C ILE A 47 -35.06 3.49 -12.21
N THR A 48 -35.67 4.63 -12.44
CA THR A 48 -34.92 5.89 -12.60
C THR A 48 -34.96 6.68 -11.30
N ASP A 49 -33.95 7.51 -11.10
CA ASP A 49 -33.85 8.46 -9.98
C ASP A 49 -34.17 7.81 -8.61
N LEU A 50 -33.54 6.67 -8.35
CA LEU A 50 -33.65 5.97 -7.08
C LEU A 50 -32.88 6.73 -6.00
N LEU A 51 -33.57 7.18 -4.96
CA LEU A 51 -33.02 7.96 -3.86
C LEU A 51 -33.32 7.29 -2.53
N ALA A 52 -32.30 7.12 -1.70
CA ALA A 52 -32.40 6.71 -0.30
C ALA A 52 -31.74 7.76 0.60
N PHE A 53 -32.41 8.08 1.71
CA PHE A 53 -31.89 9.03 2.68
C PHE A 53 -31.10 8.33 3.78
N GLU A 54 -30.30 9.11 4.48
CA GLU A 54 -29.57 8.68 5.67
C GLU A 54 -30.54 8.21 6.76
N LYS A 55 -30.02 7.45 7.71
CA LYS A 55 -30.76 7.06 8.91
C LYS A 55 -31.15 8.31 9.72
N GLU A 56 -32.31 8.27 10.38
CA GLU A 56 -32.73 9.29 11.32
C GLU A 56 -31.63 9.59 12.36
N GLY A 57 -31.37 10.88 12.59
CA GLY A 57 -30.27 11.35 13.47
C GLY A 57 -29.02 11.83 12.75
N PHE A 58 -28.96 11.70 11.44
CA PHE A 58 -28.03 12.40 10.56
C PHE A 58 -28.71 13.62 9.91
N ASP A 59 -28.00 14.36 9.09
CA ASP A 59 -28.46 15.65 8.51
C ASP A 59 -29.60 15.53 7.46
N ASP A 60 -30.29 14.39 7.39
CA ASP A 60 -31.30 14.05 6.36
C ASP A 60 -30.79 14.18 4.93
N ASP A 61 -29.49 13.93 4.73
CA ASP A 61 -28.83 14.03 3.45
C ASP A 61 -29.00 12.73 2.64
N THR A 62 -28.56 12.77 1.41
CA THR A 62 -28.62 11.62 0.50
C THR A 62 -27.57 10.58 0.88
N LEU A 63 -28.02 9.40 1.31
CA LEU A 63 -27.14 8.24 1.48
C LEU A 63 -26.77 7.62 0.13
N PHE A 64 -27.77 7.46 -0.73
CA PHE A 64 -27.65 6.80 -2.01
C PHE A 64 -28.53 7.43 -3.04
N TYR A 65 -27.97 7.78 -4.18
CA TYR A 65 -28.71 8.18 -5.39
C TYR A 65 -28.22 7.34 -6.58
N ALA A 66 -29.13 6.91 -7.43
CA ALA A 66 -28.80 6.29 -8.70
C ALA A 66 -29.73 6.78 -9.82
N LYS A 67 -29.15 7.35 -10.87
CA LYS A 67 -29.90 7.79 -12.03
C LYS A 67 -30.62 6.64 -12.72
N THR A 68 -29.98 5.45 -12.76
CA THR A 68 -30.57 4.27 -13.37
C THR A 68 -30.20 3.02 -12.58
N THR A 69 -31.22 2.25 -12.22
CA THR A 69 -31.06 0.94 -11.57
C THR A 69 -31.85 -0.11 -12.32
N TYR A 70 -31.21 -1.21 -12.70
CA TYR A 70 -31.88 -2.39 -13.25
C TYR A 70 -31.87 -3.51 -12.24
N VAL A 71 -33.07 -4.06 -11.98
CA VAL A 71 -33.27 -5.29 -11.22
C VAL A 71 -33.46 -6.41 -12.22
N GLU A 72 -32.45 -7.27 -12.41
CA GLU A 72 -32.51 -8.40 -13.34
C GLU A 72 -33.15 -9.61 -12.65
N LEU A 73 -34.16 -10.18 -13.27
CA LEU A 73 -35.00 -11.27 -12.77
C LEU A 73 -34.94 -12.46 -13.74
N SER A 74 -35.11 -13.67 -13.24
CA SER A 74 -35.31 -14.84 -14.11
C SER A 74 -36.73 -14.79 -14.69
N VAL A 75 -36.84 -14.98 -16.02
CA VAL A 75 -38.15 -15.09 -16.68
C VAL A 75 -38.96 -16.27 -16.14
N PHE A 76 -38.30 -17.38 -15.79
CA PHE A 76 -38.96 -18.55 -15.22
C PHE A 76 -39.53 -18.29 -13.83
N ASP A 77 -38.78 -17.53 -13.00
CA ASP A 77 -39.24 -17.20 -11.65
C ASP A 77 -40.45 -16.29 -11.70
N ILE A 78 -40.53 -15.38 -12.70
CA ILE A 78 -41.71 -14.53 -12.90
C ILE A 78 -42.92 -15.39 -13.29
N ILE A 79 -42.76 -16.35 -14.19
CA ILE A 79 -43.83 -17.28 -14.64
C ILE A 79 -44.35 -18.10 -13.45
N LEU A 80 -43.44 -18.53 -12.55
CA LEU A 80 -43.78 -19.28 -11.32
C LEU A 80 -44.27 -18.40 -10.18
N ASN A 81 -44.46 -17.08 -10.46
CA ASN A 81 -44.86 -16.08 -9.48
C ASN A 81 -43.91 -15.94 -8.27
N THR A 82 -42.66 -16.32 -8.46
CA THR A 82 -41.57 -16.07 -7.51
C THR A 82 -40.72 -14.90 -8.00
N ILE A 83 -40.16 -14.12 -7.09
CA ILE A 83 -39.26 -13.02 -7.44
C ILE A 83 -37.92 -13.31 -6.78
N ASP A 84 -36.94 -13.72 -7.60
CA ASP A 84 -35.56 -13.90 -7.22
C ASP A 84 -34.69 -12.95 -8.03
N ILE A 85 -34.01 -12.02 -7.33
CA ILE A 85 -33.14 -11.02 -7.97
C ILE A 85 -31.81 -11.67 -8.32
N LYS A 86 -31.56 -11.83 -9.62
CA LYS A 86 -30.32 -12.43 -10.11
C LYS A 86 -29.16 -11.44 -10.07
N LYS A 87 -29.46 -10.17 -10.33
CA LYS A 87 -28.42 -9.13 -10.37
C LYS A 87 -29.06 -7.75 -10.23
N LEU A 88 -28.35 -6.86 -9.55
CA LEU A 88 -28.61 -5.44 -9.51
C LEU A 88 -27.55 -4.72 -10.36
N VAL A 89 -27.97 -3.88 -11.28
CA VAL A 89 -27.07 -3.01 -12.07
C VAL A 89 -27.40 -1.58 -11.71
N VAL A 90 -26.44 -0.89 -11.15
CA VAL A 90 -26.54 0.50 -10.69
C VAL A 90 -25.63 1.35 -11.54
N SER A 91 -26.17 2.40 -12.15
CA SER A 91 -25.43 3.27 -13.06
C SER A 91 -25.62 4.74 -12.72
N ASP A 92 -24.56 5.51 -12.88
CA ASP A 92 -24.55 6.95 -12.60
C ASP A 92 -25.04 7.24 -11.19
N ALA A 93 -24.34 6.70 -10.19
CA ALA A 93 -24.77 6.70 -8.81
C ALA A 93 -23.80 7.47 -7.89
N GLU A 94 -24.34 7.90 -6.76
CA GLU A 94 -23.60 8.50 -5.66
C GLU A 94 -23.91 7.75 -4.37
N ILE A 95 -22.87 7.39 -3.62
CA ILE A 95 -22.95 6.69 -2.33
C ILE A 95 -22.19 7.53 -1.31
N ASN A 96 -22.88 8.00 -0.27
CA ASN A 96 -22.30 8.82 0.79
C ASN A 96 -22.39 8.09 2.13
N ILE A 97 -21.26 7.57 2.58
CA ILE A 97 -21.13 6.85 3.86
C ILE A 97 -20.58 7.80 4.90
N LYS A 98 -21.27 7.95 6.01
CA LYS A 98 -20.84 8.77 7.14
C LYS A 98 -20.96 7.97 8.43
N TYR A 99 -20.13 8.32 9.39
CA TYR A 99 -20.21 7.82 10.77
C TYR A 99 -20.32 9.01 11.72
N ASP A 100 -21.18 8.88 12.73
CA ASP A 100 -21.31 9.90 13.78
C ASP A 100 -20.14 9.86 14.79
N ALA A 101 -20.18 10.73 15.79
CA ALA A 101 -19.16 10.82 16.83
C ALA A 101 -19.05 9.54 17.68
N GLU A 102 -20.14 8.82 17.82
CA GLU A 102 -20.26 7.53 18.52
C GLU A 102 -19.90 6.33 17.64
N ASN A 103 -19.48 6.56 16.39
CA ASN A 103 -19.13 5.54 15.41
C ASN A 103 -20.33 4.73 14.86
N ASN A 104 -21.55 5.29 14.91
CA ASN A 104 -22.70 4.67 14.27
C ASN A 104 -22.73 5.06 12.78
N PRO A 105 -23.03 4.11 11.86
CA PRO A 105 -23.10 4.39 10.44
C PRO A 105 -24.45 5.00 10.01
N ASN A 106 -24.43 5.90 9.02
CA ASN A 106 -25.64 6.48 8.41
C ASN A 106 -26.43 5.49 7.55
N PHE A 107 -25.82 4.34 7.18
CA PHE A 107 -26.40 3.32 6.29
C PHE A 107 -27.12 2.19 7.03
N SER A 108 -27.34 2.27 8.33
CA SER A 108 -28.15 1.30 9.08
C SER A 108 -29.65 1.45 8.76
N ILE A 109 -29.96 1.47 7.46
CA ILE A 109 -31.32 1.61 6.93
C ILE A 109 -31.93 0.27 6.50
N PHE A 110 -31.17 -0.83 6.63
CA PHE A 110 -31.66 -2.17 6.33
C PHE A 110 -32.16 -2.88 7.60
N LYS A 111 -33.27 -3.57 7.51
CA LYS A 111 -33.79 -4.40 8.60
C LYS A 111 -32.88 -5.58 8.87
N THR A 112 -32.70 -5.95 10.13
CA THR A 112 -31.90 -7.09 10.53
C THR A 112 -32.55 -8.42 10.12
N SER A 113 -31.76 -9.48 9.96
CA SER A 113 -32.22 -10.80 9.50
C SER A 113 -33.25 -11.47 10.41
N GLU A 114 -33.33 -11.11 11.69
CA GLU A 114 -34.29 -11.66 12.64
C GLU A 114 -35.71 -11.12 12.39
N GLU A 115 -35.84 -9.95 11.77
CA GLU A 115 -37.12 -9.29 11.45
C GLU A 115 -37.71 -9.72 10.10
N ASN A 116 -36.93 -10.41 9.26
CA ASN A 116 -37.31 -10.72 7.87
C ASN A 116 -37.39 -12.22 7.59
N LYS A 117 -38.61 -12.75 7.52
CA LYS A 117 -38.87 -14.13 7.07
C LYS A 117 -38.71 -14.36 5.55
N ASN A 118 -38.61 -13.29 4.74
CA ASN A 118 -38.49 -13.33 3.28
C ASN A 118 -37.28 -12.55 2.81
N GLN A 119 -36.07 -13.03 3.12
CA GLN A 119 -34.83 -12.40 2.67
C GLN A 119 -34.74 -12.32 1.16
N LEU A 120 -34.48 -11.11 0.65
CA LEU A 120 -34.04 -10.86 -0.71
C LEU A 120 -32.61 -11.35 -0.84
N THR A 121 -32.39 -12.45 -1.54
CA THR A 121 -31.02 -12.92 -1.83
C THR A 121 -30.43 -12.12 -2.98
N LEU A 122 -29.83 -10.99 -2.68
CA LEU A 122 -29.09 -10.21 -3.66
C LEU A 122 -27.64 -10.73 -3.75
N ASN A 123 -27.38 -11.57 -4.73
CA ASN A 123 -26.10 -12.26 -4.86
C ASN A 123 -25.09 -11.51 -5.73
N LYS A 124 -25.54 -10.54 -6.56
CA LYS A 124 -24.70 -9.91 -7.56
C LYS A 124 -25.07 -8.45 -7.79
N ILE A 125 -24.10 -7.56 -7.60
CA ILE A 125 -24.25 -6.12 -7.83
C ILE A 125 -23.19 -5.68 -8.82
N LEU A 126 -23.60 -4.95 -9.85
CA LEU A 126 -22.72 -4.28 -10.80
C LEU A 126 -22.89 -2.77 -10.63
N LEU A 127 -21.85 -2.09 -10.20
CA LEU A 127 -21.78 -0.64 -10.18
C LEU A 127 -21.08 -0.14 -11.44
N GLN A 128 -21.60 0.92 -12.04
CA GLN A 128 -21.04 1.58 -13.22
C GLN A 128 -21.10 3.10 -13.00
N ASN A 129 -20.00 3.78 -13.25
CA ASN A 129 -19.90 5.23 -13.11
C ASN A 129 -20.48 5.73 -11.77
N THR A 130 -19.93 5.24 -10.66
CA THR A 130 -20.44 5.49 -9.31
C THR A 130 -19.42 6.28 -8.49
N SER A 131 -19.84 7.40 -7.90
CA SER A 131 -19.07 8.11 -6.87
C SER A 131 -19.31 7.46 -5.52
N VAL A 132 -18.25 7.18 -4.77
CA VAL A 132 -18.32 6.64 -3.42
C VAL A 132 -17.53 7.55 -2.50
N LYS A 133 -18.21 8.18 -1.56
CA LYS A 133 -17.61 8.98 -0.50
C LYS A 133 -17.81 8.29 0.84
N CYS A 134 -16.78 8.24 1.63
CA CYS A 134 -16.86 7.74 2.99
C CYS A 134 -16.11 8.69 3.92
N GLN A 135 -16.76 9.09 5.00
CA GLN A 135 -16.18 9.96 6.01
C GLN A 135 -16.41 9.38 7.40
N THR A 136 -15.32 9.15 8.10
CA THR A 136 -15.30 8.78 9.51
C THR A 136 -14.52 9.84 10.31
N ASN A 137 -14.40 9.66 11.61
CA ASN A 137 -13.57 10.54 12.44
C ASN A 137 -12.08 10.59 12.03
N ASN A 138 -11.58 9.54 11.38
CA ASN A 138 -10.15 9.40 11.08
C ASN A 138 -9.86 9.09 9.62
N VAL A 139 -10.88 8.70 8.83
CA VAL A 139 -10.68 8.30 7.42
C VAL A 139 -11.63 9.10 6.54
N ALA A 140 -11.10 9.68 5.48
CA ALA A 140 -11.86 10.28 4.39
C ALA A 140 -11.48 9.59 3.08
N LEU A 141 -12.49 9.18 2.32
CA LEU A 141 -12.33 8.49 1.05
C LEU A 141 -13.26 9.14 0.02
N ASP A 142 -12.72 9.43 -1.16
CA ASP A 142 -13.47 9.89 -2.33
C ASP A 142 -12.99 9.09 -3.56
N TRP A 143 -13.86 8.19 -4.03
CA TRP A 143 -13.57 7.29 -5.13
C TRP A 143 -14.56 7.42 -6.26
N ARG A 144 -14.07 7.44 -7.49
CA ARG A 144 -14.88 7.31 -8.71
C ARG A 144 -14.74 5.89 -9.26
N VAL A 145 -15.76 5.09 -9.06
CA VAL A 145 -15.82 3.70 -9.52
C VAL A 145 -16.30 3.66 -10.96
N SER A 146 -15.41 3.37 -11.90
CA SER A 146 -15.80 3.20 -13.30
C SER A 146 -16.62 1.93 -13.50
N LYS A 147 -16.24 0.85 -12.81
CA LYS A 147 -16.95 -0.43 -12.80
C LYS A 147 -16.56 -1.24 -11.57
N ALA A 148 -17.54 -1.79 -10.88
CA ALA A 148 -17.31 -2.76 -9.81
C ALA A 148 -18.35 -3.89 -9.88
N LEU A 149 -17.88 -5.13 -9.83
CA LEU A 149 -18.70 -6.32 -9.70
C LEU A 149 -18.51 -6.87 -8.29
N LEU A 150 -19.60 -6.89 -7.52
CA LEU A 150 -19.67 -7.46 -6.19
C LEU A 150 -20.48 -8.76 -6.28
N ILE A 151 -19.93 -9.85 -5.76
CA ILE A 151 -20.61 -11.15 -5.69
C ILE A 151 -20.64 -11.57 -4.23
N LEU A 152 -21.84 -11.64 -3.68
CA LEU A 152 -22.09 -12.09 -2.32
C LEU A 152 -22.58 -13.54 -2.35
N LYS A 153 -21.90 -14.43 -1.63
CA LYS A 153 -22.30 -15.82 -1.46
C LYS A 153 -22.16 -16.19 0.01
N GLU A 154 -23.26 -16.49 0.66
CA GLU A 154 -23.29 -16.73 2.11
C GLU A 154 -22.58 -15.60 2.86
N ASN A 155 -21.46 -15.91 3.52
CA ASN A 155 -20.65 -14.97 4.27
C ASN A 155 -19.39 -14.49 3.51
N ASN A 156 -19.36 -14.67 2.18
CA ASN A 156 -18.22 -14.26 1.37
C ASN A 156 -18.61 -13.17 0.37
N LEU A 157 -17.78 -12.14 0.26
CA LEU A 157 -17.92 -11.05 -0.71
C LEU A 157 -16.69 -11.02 -1.61
N SER A 158 -16.90 -11.23 -2.92
CA SER A 158 -15.88 -11.00 -3.93
C SER A 158 -16.10 -9.64 -4.58
N ILE A 159 -15.06 -8.84 -4.66
CA ILE A 159 -15.05 -7.52 -5.30
C ILE A 159 -14.05 -7.53 -6.44
N ASN A 160 -14.53 -7.21 -7.65
CA ASN A 160 -13.67 -6.92 -8.78
C ASN A 160 -14.01 -5.52 -9.28
N ALA A 161 -13.12 -4.57 -9.07
CA ALA A 161 -13.39 -3.17 -9.33
C ALA A 161 -12.24 -2.46 -10.04
N LYS A 162 -12.63 -1.46 -10.85
CA LYS A 162 -11.74 -0.44 -11.40
C LYS A 162 -12.24 0.91 -10.95
N LEU A 163 -11.40 1.67 -10.29
CA LEU A 163 -11.75 2.96 -9.73
C LEU A 163 -10.59 3.95 -9.83
N PHE A 164 -10.91 5.20 -9.69
CA PHE A 164 -9.98 6.29 -9.51
C PHE A 164 -10.15 6.85 -8.10
N SER A 165 -9.09 6.84 -7.31
CA SER A 165 -9.06 7.48 -6.01
C SER A 165 -8.77 8.97 -6.19
N GLU A 166 -9.73 9.83 -5.89
CA GLU A 166 -9.46 11.27 -5.76
C GLU A 166 -8.66 11.52 -4.50
N GLN A 167 -9.02 10.80 -3.42
CA GLN A 167 -8.40 10.93 -2.13
C GLN A 167 -8.65 9.67 -1.28
N LEU A 168 -7.64 9.28 -0.52
CA LEU A 168 -7.76 8.38 0.63
C LEU A 168 -6.89 8.95 1.74
N GLU A 169 -7.52 9.58 2.70
CA GLU A 169 -6.89 10.14 3.89
C GLU A 169 -7.12 9.24 5.10
N ALA A 170 -6.08 9.06 5.93
CA ALA A 170 -6.21 8.51 7.26
C ALA A 170 -5.39 9.35 8.24
N ASP A 171 -5.97 9.73 9.37
CA ASP A 171 -5.37 10.62 10.38
C ASP A 171 -4.75 11.90 9.77
N LYS A 172 -5.45 12.51 8.80
CA LYS A 172 -5.04 13.71 8.04
C LYS A 172 -3.81 13.52 7.14
N GLN A 173 -3.39 12.29 6.90
CA GLN A 173 -2.35 11.96 5.95
C GLN A 173 -2.98 11.37 4.68
N ASP A 174 -2.60 11.88 3.53
CA ASP A 174 -3.09 11.38 2.24
C ASP A 174 -2.23 10.19 1.78
N TYR A 175 -2.89 9.04 1.59
CA TYR A 175 -2.26 7.79 1.16
C TYR A 175 -2.46 7.50 -0.33
N MET A 176 -3.56 7.97 -0.93
CA MET A 176 -3.90 7.71 -2.34
C MET A 176 -4.52 8.94 -3.00
N HIS A 177 -3.71 9.94 -3.33
CA HIS A 177 -4.16 11.11 -4.07
C HIS A 177 -4.06 10.89 -5.58
N LYS A 178 -5.20 10.98 -6.28
CA LYS A 178 -5.30 10.89 -7.75
C LYS A 178 -4.60 9.66 -8.33
N LYS A 179 -5.01 8.47 -7.86
CA LYS A 179 -4.46 7.18 -8.28
C LYS A 179 -5.51 6.30 -8.96
N ASN A 180 -5.11 5.61 -10.01
CA ASN A 180 -5.88 4.51 -10.56
C ASN A 180 -5.73 3.29 -9.67
N VAL A 181 -6.84 2.65 -9.32
CA VAL A 181 -6.86 1.47 -8.45
C VAL A 181 -7.67 0.36 -9.12
N GLN A 182 -7.14 -0.85 -9.08
CA GLN A 182 -7.88 -2.05 -9.44
C GLN A 182 -7.89 -2.98 -8.23
N LEU A 183 -9.07 -3.50 -7.91
CA LEU A 183 -9.28 -4.40 -6.80
C LEU A 183 -9.72 -5.76 -7.33
N HIS A 184 -9.07 -6.80 -6.90
CA HIS A 184 -9.52 -8.18 -7.00
C HIS A 184 -9.42 -8.79 -5.62
N THR A 185 -10.45 -8.61 -4.80
CA THR A 185 -10.43 -8.93 -3.38
C THR A 185 -11.56 -9.86 -2.99
N MET A 186 -11.30 -10.75 -2.07
CA MET A 186 -12.26 -11.66 -1.48
C MET A 186 -12.29 -11.49 0.02
N PHE A 187 -13.46 -11.16 0.54
CA PHE A 187 -13.69 -11.03 1.98
C PHE A 187 -14.54 -12.19 2.48
N SER A 188 -14.31 -12.62 3.72
CA SER A 188 -15.24 -13.45 4.46
C SER A 188 -15.58 -12.80 5.80
N PHE A 189 -16.85 -12.91 6.15
CA PHE A 189 -17.40 -12.36 7.39
C PHE A 189 -17.69 -13.49 8.36
N LYS A 190 -17.13 -13.40 9.56
CA LYS A 190 -17.39 -14.37 10.64
C LYS A 190 -17.74 -13.60 11.90
N LYS A 191 -19.00 -13.66 12.30
CA LYS A 191 -19.56 -13.01 13.49
C LYS A 191 -19.02 -11.58 13.69
N ASP A 192 -17.89 -11.42 14.37
CA ASP A 192 -17.31 -10.12 14.72
C ASP A 192 -15.93 -9.88 14.03
N SER A 193 -15.69 -10.56 12.90
CA SER A 193 -14.40 -10.49 12.21
C SER A 193 -14.58 -10.43 10.69
N ILE A 194 -13.72 -9.66 10.04
CA ILE A 194 -13.65 -9.53 8.58
C ILE A 194 -12.29 -10.04 8.13
N PHE A 195 -12.28 -11.00 7.22
CA PHE A 195 -11.06 -11.58 6.67
C PHE A 195 -10.90 -11.23 5.20
N ILE A 196 -9.71 -10.82 4.83
CA ILE A 196 -9.24 -10.74 3.45
C ILE A 196 -8.64 -12.10 3.11
N GLN A 197 -9.20 -12.77 2.11
CA GLN A 197 -8.75 -14.10 1.71
C GLN A 197 -7.44 -14.05 0.93
N PRO A 198 -6.58 -15.08 1.01
CA PRO A 198 -5.42 -15.22 0.14
C PRO A 198 -5.81 -15.14 -1.35
N GLY A 199 -4.94 -14.56 -2.16
CA GLY A 199 -5.20 -14.27 -3.58
C GLY A 199 -5.98 -12.97 -3.79
N SER A 200 -6.19 -12.17 -2.75
CA SER A 200 -6.69 -10.80 -2.87
C SER A 200 -5.58 -9.88 -3.36
N ILE A 201 -5.79 -9.21 -4.48
CA ILE A 201 -4.79 -8.37 -5.15
C ILE A 201 -5.33 -6.95 -5.27
N ILE A 202 -4.48 -5.99 -4.95
CA ILE A 202 -4.71 -4.56 -5.19
C ILE A 202 -3.62 -4.06 -6.13
N HIS A 203 -4.03 -3.40 -7.21
CA HIS A 203 -3.12 -2.62 -8.04
C HIS A 203 -3.35 -1.14 -7.77
N VAL A 204 -2.29 -0.40 -7.48
CA VAL A 204 -2.29 1.05 -7.40
C VAL A 204 -1.32 1.55 -8.46
N GLU A 205 -1.85 2.12 -9.53
CA GLU A 205 -1.11 2.40 -10.76
C GLU A 205 -0.42 1.13 -11.28
N GLU A 206 0.89 1.11 -11.38
CA GLU A 206 1.68 -0.03 -11.82
C GLU A 206 2.08 -0.99 -10.67
N VAL A 207 1.79 -0.63 -9.41
CA VAL A 207 2.19 -1.40 -8.23
C VAL A 207 1.16 -2.48 -7.88
N GLU A 208 1.58 -3.74 -7.83
CA GLU A 208 0.77 -4.89 -7.41
C GLU A 208 1.11 -5.32 -5.98
N VAL A 209 0.10 -5.43 -5.14
CA VAL A 209 0.22 -5.93 -3.76
C VAL A 209 -0.82 -7.01 -3.51
N GLU A 210 -0.39 -8.18 -3.08
CA GLU A 210 -1.28 -9.22 -2.56
C GLU A 210 -1.49 -9.03 -1.05
N LEU A 211 -2.74 -9.17 -0.60
CA LEU A 211 -3.13 -9.00 0.80
C LEU A 211 -3.87 -10.24 1.32
N SER A 212 -3.67 -10.54 2.60
CA SER A 212 -4.46 -11.54 3.33
C SER A 212 -4.46 -11.23 4.83
N GLY A 213 -5.41 -11.79 5.57
CA GLY A 213 -5.52 -11.53 7.01
C GLY A 213 -6.86 -10.94 7.39
N GLY A 214 -6.93 -10.10 8.40
CA GLY A 214 -8.23 -9.52 8.74
C GLY A 214 -8.23 -8.56 9.93
N VAL A 215 -9.45 -8.10 10.21
CA VAL A 215 -9.79 -7.35 11.42
C VAL A 215 -10.65 -8.23 12.31
N PHE A 216 -10.18 -8.45 13.52
CA PHE A 216 -10.81 -9.31 14.52
C PHE A 216 -11.56 -8.50 15.56
N TYR A 217 -12.35 -9.21 16.37
CA TYR A 217 -13.02 -8.65 17.55
C TYR A 217 -12.08 -7.76 18.38
N GLY A 218 -12.56 -6.63 18.86
CA GLY A 218 -11.75 -5.66 19.61
C GLY A 218 -10.84 -4.81 18.73
N ASN A 219 -11.13 -4.68 17.43
CA ASN A 219 -10.36 -3.88 16.46
C ASN A 219 -8.89 -4.30 16.34
N THR A 220 -8.59 -5.57 16.52
CA THR A 220 -7.24 -6.09 16.28
C THR A 220 -7.04 -6.36 14.80
N LEU A 221 -6.02 -5.76 14.22
CA LEU A 221 -5.57 -6.00 12.85
C LEU A 221 -4.52 -7.12 12.83
N ASP A 222 -4.59 -8.01 11.86
CA ASP A 222 -3.52 -8.91 11.47
C ASP A 222 -3.55 -9.06 9.95
N LEU A 223 -2.69 -8.33 9.27
CA LEU A 223 -2.67 -8.20 7.82
C LEU A 223 -1.30 -8.60 7.27
N ASN A 224 -1.29 -9.59 6.41
CA ASN A 224 -0.13 -9.97 5.63
C ASN A 224 -0.18 -9.31 4.25
N PHE A 225 0.97 -8.89 3.76
CA PHE A 225 1.13 -8.36 2.42
C PHE A 225 2.33 -8.99 1.71
N SER A 226 2.26 -9.08 0.41
CA SER A 226 3.40 -9.43 -0.42
C SER A 226 3.39 -8.64 -1.72
N CYS A 227 4.57 -8.28 -2.16
CA CYS A 227 4.84 -7.56 -3.40
C CYS A 227 5.81 -8.44 -4.21
N LYS A 228 5.36 -8.95 -5.34
CA LYS A 228 6.25 -9.65 -6.28
C LYS A 228 7.29 -8.67 -6.80
N THR A 229 8.29 -9.19 -7.48
CA THR A 229 9.36 -8.36 -8.08
C THR A 229 8.78 -7.18 -8.87
N GLN A 230 9.14 -5.98 -8.46
CA GLN A 230 8.71 -4.71 -9.07
C GLN A 230 9.88 -3.73 -9.14
N GLU A 231 9.79 -2.82 -10.09
CA GLU A 231 10.80 -1.78 -10.24
C GLU A 231 10.78 -0.82 -9.04
N LEU A 232 11.92 -0.69 -8.37
CA LEU A 232 12.07 0.14 -7.17
C LEU A 232 11.75 1.63 -7.42
N ALA A 233 12.13 2.14 -8.59
CA ALA A 233 11.81 3.51 -8.98
C ALA A 233 10.29 3.75 -9.09
N THR A 234 9.54 2.77 -9.59
CA THR A 234 8.07 2.82 -9.66
C THR A 234 7.45 2.83 -8.27
N LEU A 235 7.94 2.00 -7.35
CA LEU A 235 7.45 2.02 -5.96
C LEU A 235 7.68 3.38 -5.29
N ILE A 236 8.88 3.94 -5.43
CA ILE A 236 9.23 5.26 -4.88
C ILE A 236 8.36 6.37 -5.50
N LYS A 237 8.12 6.33 -6.80
CA LYS A 237 7.27 7.28 -7.50
C LYS A 237 5.84 7.32 -6.92
N HIS A 238 5.31 6.16 -6.54
CA HIS A 238 3.94 6.02 -6.04
C HIS A 238 3.82 6.04 -4.51
N THR A 239 4.93 6.13 -3.78
CA THR A 239 4.93 6.34 -2.34
C THR A 239 4.18 7.62 -1.96
N PRO A 240 3.33 7.60 -0.93
CA PRO A 240 2.65 8.79 -0.42
C PRO A 240 3.62 9.92 -0.04
N GLU A 241 3.23 11.18 -0.27
CA GLU A 241 4.13 12.33 -0.07
C GLU A 241 4.68 12.44 1.36
N HIS A 242 3.86 12.16 2.38
CA HIS A 242 4.30 12.21 3.77
C HIS A 242 5.36 11.14 4.11
N LEU A 243 5.39 10.02 3.37
CA LEU A 243 6.42 8.98 3.52
C LEU A 243 7.67 9.26 2.68
N LYS A 244 7.59 10.13 1.69
CA LYS A 244 8.76 10.54 0.88
C LYS A 244 9.78 11.35 1.67
N THR A 245 9.41 11.93 2.81
CA THR A 245 10.35 12.61 3.70
C THR A 245 11.36 11.64 4.32
N ILE A 246 11.04 10.35 4.40
CA ILE A 246 11.95 9.29 4.85
C ILE A 246 13.00 9.00 3.76
N TYR A 247 12.64 9.23 2.50
CA TYR A 247 13.51 9.06 1.35
C TYR A 247 14.16 10.40 0.99
N ASP A 248 15.45 10.50 1.21
CA ASP A 248 16.20 11.69 0.80
C ASP A 248 16.21 11.79 -0.73
N SER A 249 15.63 12.88 -1.25
CA SER A 249 15.59 13.17 -2.70
C SER A 249 16.98 13.34 -3.35
N SER A 250 18.03 13.38 -2.55
CA SER A 250 19.43 13.37 -3.03
C SER A 250 19.87 12.02 -3.60
N PHE A 251 19.16 10.92 -3.29
CA PHE A 251 19.42 9.62 -3.90
C PHE A 251 18.60 9.43 -5.18
N GLN A 252 19.24 8.86 -6.19
CA GLN A 252 18.58 8.22 -7.32
C GLN A 252 18.73 6.71 -7.17
N VAL A 253 17.60 6.02 -7.25
CA VAL A 253 17.53 4.59 -7.00
C VAL A 253 16.79 3.91 -8.14
N ASN A 254 17.33 2.81 -8.64
CA ASN A 254 16.63 1.86 -9.49
C ASN A 254 17.05 0.44 -9.15
N GLY A 255 16.41 -0.54 -9.75
CA GLY A 255 16.58 -1.96 -9.46
C GLY A 255 15.25 -2.64 -9.25
N GLU A 256 15.28 -3.89 -8.87
CA GLU A 256 14.09 -4.71 -8.63
C GLU A 256 13.94 -5.01 -7.14
N LEU A 257 12.73 -4.88 -6.63
CA LEU A 257 12.39 -5.16 -5.23
C LEU A 257 11.24 -6.17 -5.17
N SER A 258 11.40 -7.19 -4.35
CA SER A 258 10.31 -8.02 -3.85
C SER A 258 10.22 -7.92 -2.33
N CYS A 259 9.04 -8.00 -1.78
CA CYS A 259 8.87 -7.97 -0.33
C CYS A 259 7.66 -8.77 0.15
N ASN A 260 7.70 -9.15 1.41
CA ASN A 260 6.56 -9.68 2.15
C ASN A 260 6.63 -9.20 3.59
N GLY A 261 5.49 -9.11 4.23
CA GLY A 261 5.46 -8.62 5.59
C GLY A 261 4.10 -8.81 6.26
N ASN A 262 4.08 -8.35 7.48
CA ASN A 262 2.91 -8.38 8.35
C ASN A 262 2.76 -7.06 9.09
N VAL A 263 1.52 -6.59 9.19
CA VAL A 263 1.11 -5.45 10.01
C VAL A 263 0.09 -5.94 11.00
N ASN A 264 0.38 -5.84 12.30
CA ASN A 264 -0.53 -6.33 13.32
C ASN A 264 -0.61 -5.42 14.55
N GLY A 265 -1.71 -5.51 15.27
CA GLY A 265 -1.93 -4.81 16.53
C GLY A 265 -3.33 -4.25 16.67
N LEU A 266 -3.56 -3.51 17.73
CA LEU A 266 -4.82 -2.84 18.00
C LEU A 266 -4.94 -1.56 17.14
N ILE A 267 -6.02 -1.44 16.39
CA ILE A 267 -6.37 -0.21 15.69
C ILE A 267 -6.90 0.80 16.73
N SER A 268 -6.06 1.75 17.13
CA SER A 268 -6.43 2.78 18.11
C SER A 268 -5.66 4.07 17.87
N LYS A 269 -6.17 5.18 18.41
CA LYS A 269 -5.47 6.48 18.34
C LYS A 269 -4.19 6.55 19.18
N THR A 270 -4.00 5.62 20.10
CA THR A 270 -2.92 5.66 21.11
C THR A 270 -1.86 4.59 20.91
N SER A 271 -2.03 3.66 19.97
CA SER A 271 -1.08 2.59 19.70
C SER A 271 -0.72 2.49 18.24
N ASN A 272 0.56 2.47 17.92
CA ASN A 272 1.03 2.17 16.58
C ASN A 272 0.90 0.66 16.30
N LEU A 273 0.73 0.30 15.04
CA LEU A 273 0.75 -1.09 14.60
C LEU A 273 2.19 -1.61 14.55
N ALA A 274 2.38 -2.88 14.87
CA ALA A 274 3.65 -3.55 14.65
C ALA A 274 3.82 -3.83 13.15
N ILE A 275 4.99 -3.54 12.61
CA ILE A 275 5.35 -3.73 11.21
C ILE A 275 6.58 -4.61 11.16
N ASN A 276 6.48 -5.73 10.43
CA ASN A 276 7.61 -6.58 10.11
C ASN A 276 7.58 -6.84 8.61
N MET A 277 8.70 -6.61 7.94
CA MET A 277 8.83 -6.80 6.50
C MET A 277 10.17 -7.42 6.17
N ASN A 278 10.19 -8.42 5.30
CA ASN A 278 11.38 -8.90 4.62
C ASN A 278 11.35 -8.40 3.18
N PHE A 279 12.51 -8.09 2.63
CA PHE A 279 12.62 -7.64 1.27
C PHE A 279 13.92 -8.13 0.62
N HIS A 280 13.91 -8.22 -0.69
CA HIS A 280 15.05 -8.57 -1.50
C HIS A 280 15.21 -7.55 -2.62
N ILE A 281 16.42 -7.06 -2.82
CA ILE A 281 16.78 -6.15 -3.92
C ILE A 281 17.75 -6.86 -4.85
N GLU A 282 17.47 -6.77 -6.15
CA GLU A 282 18.35 -7.21 -7.22
C GLU A 282 18.62 -6.06 -8.21
N ASN A 283 19.81 -6.11 -8.82
CA ASN A 283 20.24 -5.16 -9.84
C ASN A 283 20.12 -3.69 -9.41
N GLY A 284 20.23 -3.44 -8.08
CA GLY A 284 20.09 -2.13 -7.48
C GLY A 284 21.20 -1.17 -7.94
N ASN A 285 20.82 0.04 -8.35
CA ASN A 285 21.79 1.11 -8.59
C ASN A 285 21.40 2.30 -7.73
N PHE A 286 22.34 2.74 -6.92
CA PHE A 286 22.16 3.83 -5.96
C PHE A 286 23.19 4.90 -6.27
N THR A 287 22.74 6.09 -6.60
CA THR A 287 23.60 7.24 -6.89
C THR A 287 23.20 8.42 -6.06
N LEU A 288 24.16 9.16 -5.53
CA LEU A 288 23.93 10.44 -4.89
C LEU A 288 23.93 11.54 -5.95
N LYS A 289 22.89 12.36 -5.99
CA LYS A 289 22.87 13.58 -6.81
C LYS A 289 24.00 14.50 -6.33
N ASN A 290 24.74 15.06 -7.28
CA ASN A 290 25.84 15.99 -7.00
C ASN A 290 27.04 15.38 -6.23
N HIS A 291 27.15 14.05 -6.18
CA HIS A 291 28.29 13.38 -5.60
C HIS A 291 28.73 12.19 -6.49
N PRO A 292 30.03 11.97 -6.69
CA PRO A 292 30.53 10.93 -7.59
C PRO A 292 30.32 9.50 -7.08
N PHE A 293 29.92 9.32 -5.83
CA PHE A 293 29.68 8.01 -5.23
C PHE A 293 28.50 7.29 -5.87
N MET A 294 28.71 6.05 -6.23
CA MET A 294 27.68 5.19 -6.80
C MET A 294 27.88 3.73 -6.39
N LEU A 295 26.77 3.05 -6.21
CA LEU A 295 26.69 1.60 -6.07
C LEU A 295 25.94 1.04 -7.28
N LYS A 296 26.49 0.00 -7.90
CA LYS A 296 25.92 -0.64 -9.09
C LYS A 296 25.71 -2.12 -8.84
N ASN A 297 24.66 -2.65 -9.48
CA ASN A 297 24.28 -4.05 -9.40
C ASN A 297 24.24 -4.55 -7.95
N ALA A 298 23.72 -3.73 -7.07
CA ALA A 298 23.55 -4.11 -5.67
C ALA A 298 22.49 -5.21 -5.55
N SER A 299 22.85 -6.26 -4.81
CA SER A 299 21.94 -7.35 -4.46
C SER A 299 22.03 -7.58 -2.95
N PHE A 300 20.90 -7.71 -2.27
CA PHE A 300 20.87 -7.98 -0.85
C PHE A 300 19.49 -8.40 -0.36
N GLU A 301 19.48 -9.11 0.75
CA GLU A 301 18.28 -9.38 1.53
C GLU A 301 18.21 -8.40 2.71
N GLY A 302 17.01 -8.03 3.08
CA GLY A 302 16.80 -7.15 4.22
C GLY A 302 15.55 -7.46 5.00
N SER A 303 15.55 -6.98 6.24
CA SER A 303 14.34 -6.97 7.08
C SER A 303 14.18 -5.63 7.78
N ILE A 304 12.93 -5.25 8.00
CA ILE A 304 12.56 -4.05 8.74
C ILE A 304 11.57 -4.44 9.83
N THR A 305 11.79 -3.97 11.04
CA THR A 305 10.81 -4.00 12.12
C THR A 305 10.77 -2.66 12.83
N ASN A 306 9.58 -2.19 13.20
CA ASN A 306 9.47 -0.95 14.01
C ASN A 306 9.63 -1.18 15.51
N GLY A 307 9.97 -2.42 15.92
CA GLY A 307 10.41 -2.77 17.27
C GLY A 307 9.29 -2.75 18.32
N GLU A 308 9.71 -2.81 19.58
CA GLU A 308 8.80 -2.93 20.73
C GLU A 308 7.90 -1.70 20.92
N ASN A 309 8.45 -0.50 20.76
CA ASN A 309 7.70 0.74 20.92
C ASN A 309 7.00 1.18 19.62
N ARG A 310 7.20 0.44 18.53
CA ARG A 310 6.55 0.68 17.22
C ARG A 310 6.75 2.10 16.70
N ASN A 311 7.97 2.62 16.83
CA ASN A 311 8.36 3.97 16.43
C ASN A 311 9.75 4.00 15.77
N PHE A 312 10.20 5.16 15.30
CA PHE A 312 11.49 5.31 14.62
C PHE A 312 12.69 4.97 15.52
N ILE A 313 12.63 5.28 16.83
CA ILE A 313 13.71 4.98 17.78
C ILE A 313 13.95 3.47 17.91
N THR A 314 12.88 2.67 17.93
CA THR A 314 12.98 1.21 18.03
C THR A 314 13.02 0.50 16.68
N THR A 315 12.94 1.25 15.59
CA THR A 315 13.04 0.68 14.23
C THR A 315 14.44 0.13 13.99
N LYS A 316 14.46 -1.06 13.41
CA LYS A 316 15.67 -1.80 13.02
C LYS A 316 15.56 -2.23 11.56
N ILE A 317 16.62 -1.96 10.79
CA ILE A 317 16.81 -2.44 9.44
C ILE A 317 18.03 -3.34 9.45
N GLU A 318 17.88 -4.59 9.03
CA GLU A 318 18.98 -5.54 8.86
C GLU A 318 19.18 -5.81 7.38
N ILE A 319 20.39 -5.72 6.92
CA ILE A 319 20.81 -6.03 5.56
C ILE A 319 21.84 -7.15 5.62
N SER A 320 21.56 -8.22 4.90
CA SER A 320 22.44 -9.38 4.79
C SER A 320 22.77 -9.68 3.33
N GLN A 321 23.87 -10.38 3.11
CA GLN A 321 24.34 -10.76 1.79
C GLN A 321 24.47 -9.55 0.83
N PHE A 322 24.81 -8.39 1.37
CA PHE A 322 25.02 -7.20 0.56
C PHE A 322 26.22 -7.41 -0.36
N ASP A 323 26.00 -7.30 -1.65
CA ASP A 323 27.03 -7.29 -2.68
C ASP A 323 26.75 -6.16 -3.66
N SER A 324 27.75 -5.35 -3.94
CA SER A 324 27.62 -4.23 -4.87
C SER A 324 28.97 -3.86 -5.47
N LYS A 325 28.92 -3.29 -6.67
CA LYS A 325 30.09 -2.68 -7.34
C LYS A 325 30.07 -1.17 -7.14
N THR A 326 31.24 -0.60 -6.89
CA THR A 326 31.49 0.83 -7.08
C THR A 326 31.87 1.10 -8.55
N ARG A 327 32.43 2.24 -8.89
CA ARG A 327 32.89 2.49 -10.26
C ARG A 327 33.99 1.48 -10.69
N ASN A 328 34.98 1.27 -9.84
CA ASN A 328 36.17 0.41 -10.11
C ASN A 328 36.48 -0.53 -8.92
N GLY A 329 35.51 -0.85 -8.10
CA GLY A 329 35.70 -1.70 -6.95
C GLY A 329 34.43 -2.45 -6.56
N SER A 330 34.38 -2.93 -5.30
CA SER A 330 33.22 -3.66 -4.76
C SER A 330 33.11 -3.47 -3.25
N ILE A 331 31.89 -3.63 -2.75
CA ILE A 331 31.59 -3.67 -1.32
C ILE A 331 30.65 -4.85 -1.09
N ASN A 332 30.98 -5.69 -0.13
CA ASN A 332 30.11 -6.78 0.31
C ASN A 332 30.15 -6.94 1.83
N GLY A 333 29.10 -7.57 2.39
CA GLY A 333 28.98 -7.83 3.82
C GLY A 333 27.57 -7.68 4.34
N ASP A 334 27.48 -7.42 5.64
CA ASP A 334 26.22 -7.29 6.34
C ASP A 334 26.23 -6.03 7.20
N PHE A 335 25.07 -5.40 7.37
CA PHE A 335 24.95 -4.26 8.27
C PHE A 335 23.55 -4.13 8.86
N THR A 336 23.49 -3.46 9.99
CA THR A 336 22.25 -3.17 10.70
C THR A 336 22.19 -1.69 11.00
N ILE A 337 21.06 -1.05 10.68
CA ILE A 337 20.75 0.32 11.08
C ILE A 337 19.67 0.25 12.17
N LYS A 338 19.89 0.92 13.27
CA LYS A 338 18.93 1.07 14.37
C LYS A 338 18.68 2.54 14.61
N ASP A 339 17.54 2.87 15.20
CA ASP A 339 17.17 4.24 15.57
C ASP A 339 17.19 5.18 14.36
N LEU A 340 16.03 5.29 13.70
CA LEU A 340 15.90 6.15 12.51
C LEU A 340 15.82 7.65 12.82
N ASP A 341 15.76 8.02 14.10
CA ASP A 341 15.89 9.43 14.53
C ASP A 341 17.37 9.81 14.68
N ASN A 342 18.22 8.85 15.15
CA ASN A 342 19.66 9.00 15.29
C ASN A 342 20.34 7.73 14.79
N TYR A 343 20.61 7.65 13.52
CA TYR A 343 21.09 6.44 12.85
C TYR A 343 22.30 5.80 13.53
N TYR A 344 22.14 4.61 14.12
CA TYR A 344 23.19 3.81 14.67
C TYR A 344 23.49 2.63 13.77
N LEU A 345 24.70 2.60 13.19
CA LEU A 345 25.16 1.59 12.26
C LEU A 345 26.05 0.55 12.93
N ASN A 346 25.72 -0.73 12.74
CA ASN A 346 26.65 -1.83 12.92
C ASN A 346 26.92 -2.45 11.56
N ALA A 347 28.16 -2.53 11.15
CA ALA A 347 28.54 -3.04 9.83
C ALA A 347 29.76 -3.94 9.92
N ASN A 348 29.74 -5.01 9.09
CA ASN A 348 30.85 -5.89 8.84
C ASN A 348 31.03 -5.99 7.32
N LEU A 349 31.99 -5.23 6.79
CA LEU A 349 32.11 -5.01 5.35
C LEU A 349 33.50 -5.43 4.85
N SER A 350 33.51 -6.12 3.72
CA SER A 350 34.70 -6.31 2.90
C SER A 350 34.60 -5.42 1.67
N SER A 351 35.66 -4.72 1.34
CA SER A 351 35.65 -3.81 0.20
C SER A 351 36.95 -3.84 -0.60
N SER A 352 36.83 -3.58 -1.86
CA SER A 352 37.95 -3.32 -2.77
C SER A 352 37.73 -2.00 -3.49
N TRP A 353 38.78 -1.19 -3.62
CA TRP A 353 38.70 0.17 -4.14
C TRP A 353 39.86 0.47 -5.06
N ASP A 354 39.60 1.19 -6.13
CA ASP A 354 40.60 1.97 -6.81
C ASP A 354 40.85 3.27 -6.01
N LEU A 355 42.06 3.51 -5.58
CA LEU A 355 42.40 4.68 -4.80
C LEU A 355 42.20 6.00 -5.55
N ALA A 356 42.32 6.00 -6.87
CA ALA A 356 41.97 7.17 -7.69
C ALA A 356 40.47 7.50 -7.59
N GLU A 357 39.61 6.47 -7.52
CA GLU A 357 38.17 6.64 -7.31
C GLU A 357 37.87 7.27 -5.93
N ILE A 358 38.50 6.73 -4.87
CA ILE A 358 38.35 7.28 -3.51
C ILE A 358 38.72 8.75 -3.48
N ASN A 359 39.76 9.15 -4.18
CA ASN A 359 40.21 10.54 -4.23
C ASN A 359 39.14 11.50 -4.80
N HIS A 360 38.28 11.01 -5.69
CA HIS A 360 37.15 11.80 -6.24
C HIS A 360 36.00 11.99 -5.27
N TYR A 361 35.90 11.18 -4.22
CA TYR A 361 34.82 11.31 -3.24
C TYR A 361 35.04 12.44 -2.23
N PHE A 362 36.27 12.97 -2.15
CA PHE A 362 36.63 14.05 -1.22
C PHE A 362 37.01 15.30 -2.01
N GLU A 363 36.20 16.36 -1.93
CA GLU A 363 36.47 17.65 -2.59
C GLU A 363 37.82 18.22 -2.19
N ASP A 364 38.17 18.11 -0.89
CA ASP A 364 39.44 18.58 -0.35
C ASP A 364 40.41 17.45 0.01
N SER A 365 40.49 16.44 -0.83
CA SER A 365 41.45 15.36 -0.61
C SER A 365 42.85 15.91 -0.36
N PRO A 366 43.56 15.49 0.71
CA PRO A 366 44.93 15.93 0.97
C PRO A 366 45.94 15.26 0.04
N PHE A 367 45.51 14.32 -0.78
CA PHE A 367 46.35 13.55 -1.67
C PHE A 367 46.26 14.07 -3.09
N LEU A 368 47.43 14.19 -3.73
CA LEU A 368 47.56 14.48 -5.16
C LEU A 368 48.04 13.19 -5.88
N ASN A 369 47.44 12.89 -7.01
CA ASN A 369 47.79 11.73 -7.86
C ASN A 369 47.75 10.41 -7.09
N LEU A 370 46.74 10.24 -6.23
CA LEU A 370 46.50 8.99 -5.49
C LEU A 370 46.08 7.90 -6.48
N GLN A 371 46.87 6.81 -6.54
CA GLN A 371 46.64 5.65 -7.40
C GLN A 371 46.96 4.37 -6.63
N GLY A 372 46.46 3.24 -7.11
CA GLY A 372 46.68 1.91 -6.55
C GLY A 372 45.36 1.26 -6.10
N GLU A 373 45.49 0.12 -5.49
CA GLU A 373 44.34 -0.66 -4.96
C GLU A 373 44.32 -0.65 -3.43
N LEU A 374 43.12 -0.52 -2.87
CA LEU A 374 42.86 -0.75 -1.45
C LEU A 374 41.89 -1.93 -1.28
N ARG A 375 42.26 -2.87 -0.44
CA ARG A 375 41.33 -3.89 0.09
C ARG A 375 41.19 -3.73 1.58
N ALA A 376 39.97 -3.68 2.08
CA ALA A 376 39.74 -3.49 3.50
C ALA A 376 38.62 -4.42 4.01
N ASN A 377 38.87 -4.97 5.21
CA ASN A 377 37.83 -5.62 6.00
C ASN A 377 37.57 -4.74 7.21
N THR A 378 36.37 -4.19 7.30
CA THR A 378 36.00 -3.17 8.27
C THR A 378 34.83 -3.62 9.13
N GLN A 379 35.02 -3.55 10.43
CA GLN A 379 33.94 -3.60 11.41
C GLN A 379 33.70 -2.20 11.93
N TYR A 380 32.45 -1.78 11.99
CA TYR A 380 32.05 -0.47 12.45
C TYR A 380 30.86 -0.59 13.38
N SER A 381 30.85 0.19 14.46
CA SER A 381 29.72 0.28 15.38
C SER A 381 29.68 1.70 15.96
N GLY A 382 28.66 2.45 15.59
CA GLY A 382 28.56 3.85 16.00
C GLY A 382 27.43 4.61 15.31
N TYR A 383 27.21 5.83 15.77
CA TYR A 383 26.30 6.76 15.12
C TYR A 383 26.84 7.22 13.78
N ILE A 384 25.97 7.47 12.84
CA ILE A 384 26.28 8.04 11.54
C ILE A 384 25.38 9.24 11.26
N SER A 385 25.85 10.17 10.45
CA SER A 385 25.05 11.23 9.85
C SER A 385 25.44 11.36 8.40
N PHE A 386 24.47 11.69 7.57
CA PHE A 386 24.66 11.97 6.14
C PHE A 386 25.03 13.43 5.87
N ASP A 387 25.25 14.23 6.92
CA ASP A 387 25.77 15.58 6.81
C ASP A 387 27.30 15.60 6.69
N ASN A 388 27.87 16.77 6.40
CA ASN A 388 29.32 16.98 6.23
C ASN A 388 30.16 16.73 7.51
N LYS A 389 29.57 16.18 8.59
CA LYS A 389 30.23 15.91 9.87
C LYS A 389 30.63 14.45 10.04
N PHE A 390 30.62 13.65 8.99
CA PHE A 390 30.96 12.21 9.04
C PHE A 390 32.27 11.92 9.78
N THR A 391 33.29 12.76 9.61
CA THR A 391 34.58 12.61 10.33
C THR A 391 34.44 12.62 11.86
N ASN A 392 33.55 13.43 12.40
CA ASN A 392 33.33 13.48 13.86
C ASN A 392 32.67 12.21 14.38
N TYR A 393 31.74 11.66 13.63
CA TYR A 393 31.09 10.39 13.98
C TYR A 393 32.06 9.22 13.88
N PHE A 394 32.93 9.20 12.85
CA PHE A 394 33.94 8.15 12.70
C PHE A 394 34.95 8.17 13.84
N ILE A 395 35.41 9.33 14.28
CA ILE A 395 36.35 9.46 15.41
C ILE A 395 35.71 8.93 16.71
N ASN A 396 34.41 9.14 16.90
CA ASN A 396 33.67 8.75 18.11
C ASN A 396 32.98 7.39 18.00
N SER A 397 33.39 6.56 17.04
CA SER A 397 32.82 5.21 16.82
C SER A 397 33.79 4.12 17.25
N GLN A 398 33.24 2.94 17.53
CA GLN A 398 34.06 1.73 17.64
C GLN A 398 34.27 1.19 16.23
N HIS A 399 35.49 1.11 15.80
CA HIS A 399 35.82 0.54 14.51
C HIS A 399 37.14 -0.22 14.49
N SER A 400 37.21 -1.22 13.63
CA SER A 400 38.44 -1.97 13.35
C SER A 400 38.50 -2.24 11.86
N SER A 401 39.60 -1.89 11.23
CA SER A 401 39.82 -2.16 9.80
C SER A 401 41.19 -2.72 9.57
N ASN A 402 41.24 -3.82 8.81
CA ASN A 402 42.50 -4.34 8.25
C ASN A 402 42.52 -3.96 6.78
N ALA A 403 43.47 -3.13 6.40
CA ALA A 403 43.58 -2.57 5.08
C ALA A 403 44.89 -3.00 4.42
N THR A 404 44.82 -3.44 3.18
CA THR A 404 45.96 -3.77 2.33
C THR A 404 46.00 -2.84 1.12
N PHE A 405 47.00 -2.06 1.00
CA PHE A 405 47.27 -1.17 -0.13
C PHE A 405 48.26 -1.85 -1.09
N LYS A 406 47.99 -1.80 -2.38
CA LYS A 406 48.86 -2.37 -3.42
C LYS A 406 49.16 -1.35 -4.49
N ASN A 407 50.43 -1.38 -5.00
CA ASN A 407 50.90 -0.50 -6.08
C ASN A 407 50.49 0.96 -5.86
N THR A 408 50.68 1.45 -4.64
CA THR A 408 50.13 2.74 -4.23
C THR A 408 51.13 3.86 -4.44
N THR A 409 50.68 4.89 -5.13
CA THR A 409 51.44 6.13 -5.35
C THR A 409 50.59 7.33 -4.96
N PHE A 410 51.17 8.29 -4.29
CA PHE A 410 50.55 9.57 -4.01
C PHE A 410 51.53 10.67 -3.65
N LYS A 411 51.10 11.93 -3.71
CA LYS A 411 51.78 13.07 -3.11
C LYS A 411 50.84 13.67 -2.06
N TYR A 412 51.39 14.01 -0.91
CA TYR A 412 50.62 14.72 0.11
C TYR A 412 50.76 16.22 -0.14
N LYS A 413 49.61 16.97 -0.16
CA LYS A 413 49.58 18.39 -0.54
C LYS A 413 50.56 19.27 0.28
N LYS A 414 50.80 18.90 1.55
CA LYS A 414 51.66 19.66 2.47
C LYS A 414 53.12 19.21 2.44
N PHE A 415 53.47 18.15 1.66
CA PHE A 415 54.84 17.64 1.55
C PHE A 415 55.21 17.53 0.07
N PRO A 416 56.43 18.00 -0.31
CA PRO A 416 56.88 17.99 -1.71
C PRO A 416 57.24 16.60 -2.21
N LEU A 417 57.33 15.60 -1.32
CA LEU A 417 57.76 14.25 -1.66
C LEU A 417 56.61 13.38 -2.14
N GLY A 418 56.84 12.56 -3.15
CA GLY A 418 55.96 11.48 -3.56
C GLY A 418 56.26 10.20 -2.78
N PHE A 419 55.20 9.48 -2.49
CA PHE A 419 55.27 8.16 -1.86
C PHE A 419 54.92 7.09 -2.90
N ASN A 420 55.69 5.98 -2.88
CA ASN A 420 55.45 4.83 -3.70
C ASN A 420 55.75 3.56 -2.91
N PHE A 421 54.80 2.65 -2.82
CA PHE A 421 55.01 1.34 -2.22
C PHE A 421 54.22 0.25 -2.94
N GLN A 422 54.81 -0.93 -3.04
CA GLN A 422 54.20 -2.07 -3.72
C GLN A 422 53.09 -2.70 -2.87
N ILE A 423 53.33 -2.88 -1.58
CA ILE A 423 52.38 -3.44 -0.63
C ILE A 423 52.55 -2.76 0.72
N ALA A 424 51.44 -2.32 1.32
CA ALA A 424 51.41 -1.88 2.71
C ALA A 424 50.18 -2.46 3.39
N ASN A 425 50.38 -3.01 4.61
CA ASN A 425 49.30 -3.51 5.44
C ASN A 425 49.15 -2.57 6.64
N CYS A 426 47.95 -2.09 6.82
CA CYS A 426 47.60 -1.17 7.91
C CYS A 426 46.44 -1.76 8.73
N LYS A 427 46.54 -1.58 10.03
CA LYS A 427 45.45 -1.88 10.94
C LYS A 427 45.03 -0.61 11.64
N PHE A 428 43.77 -0.23 11.41
CA PHE A 428 43.15 0.89 12.08
C PHE A 428 42.23 0.32 13.15
N LYS A 429 42.30 0.87 14.37
CA LYS A 429 41.43 0.45 15.47
C LYS A 429 41.11 1.63 16.37
N ASN A 430 39.82 1.82 16.64
CA ASN A 430 39.36 2.70 17.68
C ASN A 430 38.41 1.93 18.60
N ASN A 431 38.59 1.94 19.89
CA ASN A 431 37.82 1.20 20.89
C ASN A 431 37.29 2.18 21.97
N ILE A 432 36.72 3.29 21.53
CA ILE A 432 36.13 4.25 22.48
C ILE A 432 34.90 3.67 23.16
#